data_c498cc946bc4c5d16edf4c36c7ce98fe
#
_entry.id   c498cc946bc4c5d16edf4c36c7ce98fe
#
_cell.length_a   1.000
_cell.length_b   1.000
_cell.length_c   1.000
_cell.angle_alpha   90.00
_cell.angle_beta   90.00
_cell.angle_gamma   90.00
#
_symmetry.space_group_name_H-M   'P 1'
#
loop_
_entity.id
_entity.type
_entity.pdbx_description
1 polymer ?
#
loop_
_entity_poly.entity_id
_entity_poly.type
_entity_poly.pdbx_seq_one_letter_code
_entity_poly.pdbx_strand_id
1 'polypeptide(L)'
;MNQFIKIVFFFFITSLCFAQPSEQQKLEERKAQILKEISENKSRLEAEKKKEKSVLKQISQQKNLIQLRQKLLNTTAKQTRLLSDEIYLTQLEMNKLNRELKVLKEDYEKMIVKSYKSRNEQSRIMFVLSAENFLQAYKRIQYMKQYAGFRKMQGEEIKEKQNKLVVAEKRLSESKKEKEVVLAQTEKEKQELEKEKQEQERLAKLIQKDKKKLTAEISKKQKEAKDIDAKIKRLI
;
A
#
# COMPACT_ATOMS: atom_id res chain seq x y z
N MET A 1 -20.59 35.78 -28.63
CA MET A 1 -19.18 35.40 -28.40
C MET A 1 -18.79 35.30 -26.92
N ASN A 2 -19.75 35.42 -25.97
CA ASN A 2 -19.47 35.43 -24.51
C ASN A 2 -19.95 34.18 -23.74
N GLN A 3 -20.52 33.18 -24.40
CA GLN A 3 -20.94 31.93 -23.76
C GLN A 3 -19.85 30.84 -23.80
N PHE A 4 -19.03 30.84 -24.85
CA PHE A 4 -17.95 29.84 -24.99
C PHE A 4 -16.78 30.04 -24.04
N ILE A 5 -16.50 31.25 -23.63
CA ILE A 5 -15.38 31.58 -22.70
C ILE A 5 -15.69 31.13 -21.27
N LYS A 6 -16.97 31.10 -20.86
CA LYS A 6 -17.36 30.63 -19.51
C LYS A 6 -17.29 29.13 -19.33
N ILE A 7 -17.46 28.36 -20.41
CA ILE A 7 -17.40 26.89 -20.38
C ILE A 7 -15.93 26.42 -20.34
N VAL A 8 -15.00 27.10 -21.01
CA VAL A 8 -13.57 26.77 -20.99
C VAL A 8 -12.94 27.12 -19.63
N PHE A 9 -13.43 28.14 -18.94
CA PHE A 9 -12.89 28.52 -17.62
C PHE A 9 -13.36 27.58 -16.49
N PHE A 10 -14.51 26.89 -16.65
CA PHE A 10 -15.02 25.94 -15.66
C PHE A 10 -14.35 24.56 -15.78
N PHE A 11 -13.72 24.24 -16.92
CA PHE A 11 -13.05 22.96 -17.14
C PHE A 11 -11.59 22.94 -16.65
N PHE A 12 -11.03 24.12 -16.29
CA PHE A 12 -9.62 24.24 -15.85
C PHE A 12 -9.44 24.18 -14.32
N ILE A 13 -10.53 24.13 -13.53
CA ILE A 13 -10.49 24.12 -12.06
C ILE A 13 -10.52 22.69 -11.46
N THR A 14 -10.72 21.64 -12.26
CA THR A 14 -10.91 20.28 -11.72
C THR A 14 -9.67 19.37 -11.75
N SER A 15 -8.46 19.86 -12.04
CA SER A 15 -7.27 19.00 -12.10
C SER A 15 -6.20 19.28 -11.03
N LEU A 16 -6.57 19.88 -9.90
CA LEU A 16 -5.70 19.95 -8.71
C LEU A 16 -6.20 18.97 -7.63
N CYS A 17 -6.47 17.74 -8.04
CA CYS A 17 -6.40 16.64 -7.08
C CYS A 17 -4.92 16.41 -6.78
N PHE A 18 -4.36 17.17 -5.83
CA PHE A 18 -3.13 16.79 -5.15
C PHE A 18 -3.39 15.43 -4.52
N ALA A 19 -3.00 14.36 -5.21
CA ALA A 19 -2.87 13.06 -4.60
C ALA A 19 -1.89 13.24 -3.44
N GLN A 20 -2.40 13.31 -2.22
CA GLN A 20 -1.54 13.28 -1.04
C GLN A 20 -0.73 11.98 -1.14
N PRO A 21 0.60 12.07 -1.14
CA PRO A 21 1.43 10.88 -1.24
C PRO A 21 1.02 9.93 -0.12
N SER A 22 0.83 8.66 -0.44
CA SER A 22 0.46 7.64 0.54
C SER A 22 1.52 7.64 1.67
N GLU A 23 1.11 7.27 2.88
CA GLU A 23 2.01 7.16 4.02
C GLU A 23 3.22 6.27 3.69
N GLN A 24 3.00 5.26 2.87
CA GLN A 24 4.03 4.37 2.35
C GLN A 24 5.03 5.11 1.44
N GLN A 25 4.57 5.92 0.50
CA GLN A 25 5.45 6.74 -0.35
C GLN A 25 6.34 7.67 0.46
N LYS A 26 5.79 8.30 1.50
CA LYS A 26 6.57 9.15 2.42
C LYS A 26 7.64 8.37 3.18
N LEU A 27 7.35 7.14 3.58
CA LEU A 27 8.31 6.24 4.22
C LEU A 27 9.40 5.79 3.25
N GLU A 28 9.08 5.51 2.00
CA GLU A 28 10.04 5.14 0.95
C GLU A 28 10.99 6.27 0.60
N GLU A 29 10.47 7.49 0.40
CA GLU A 29 11.29 8.68 0.19
C GLU A 29 12.24 8.91 1.37
N ARG A 30 11.73 8.74 2.57
CA ARG A 30 12.54 8.88 3.79
C ARG A 30 13.61 7.80 3.90
N LYS A 31 13.29 6.57 3.53
CA LYS A 31 14.24 5.45 3.44
C LYS A 31 15.35 5.75 2.42
N ALA A 32 15.01 6.25 1.25
CA ALA A 32 15.98 6.64 0.23
C ALA A 32 16.94 7.75 0.72
N GLN A 33 16.42 8.74 1.45
CA GLN A 33 17.26 9.77 2.08
C GLN A 33 18.25 9.16 3.09
N ILE A 34 17.77 8.30 3.99
CA ILE A 34 18.62 7.63 4.98
C ILE A 34 19.70 6.77 4.30
N LEU A 35 19.35 6.04 3.23
CA LEU A 35 20.31 5.25 2.45
C LEU A 35 21.39 6.14 1.80
N LYS A 36 21.02 7.29 1.26
CA LYS A 36 21.97 8.27 0.71
C LYS A 36 22.93 8.76 1.79
N GLU A 37 22.42 9.16 2.95
CA GLU A 37 23.24 9.60 4.08
C GLU A 37 24.19 8.50 4.58
N ILE A 38 23.76 7.24 4.60
CA ILE A 38 24.60 6.09 4.92
C ILE A 38 25.73 5.94 3.89
N SER A 39 25.41 6.03 2.60
CA SER A 39 26.39 5.94 1.52
C SER A 39 27.44 7.05 1.61
N GLU A 40 27.01 8.30 1.84
CA GLU A 40 27.92 9.44 2.03
C GLU A 40 28.83 9.27 3.23
N ASN A 41 28.31 8.84 4.37
CA ASN A 41 29.13 8.57 5.56
C ASN A 41 30.10 7.40 5.37
N LYS A 42 29.70 6.36 4.62
CA LYS A 42 30.57 5.25 4.25
C LYS A 42 31.72 5.70 3.36
N SER A 43 31.46 6.52 2.37
CA SER A 43 32.49 7.12 1.49
C SER A 43 33.47 7.99 2.27
N ARG A 44 32.97 8.82 3.21
CA ARG A 44 33.82 9.61 4.11
C ARG A 44 34.71 8.71 4.98
N LEU A 45 34.15 7.64 5.52
CA LEU A 45 34.90 6.66 6.33
C LEU A 45 36.05 6.02 5.53
N GLU A 46 35.80 5.60 4.28
CA GLU A 46 36.84 5.06 3.39
C GLU A 46 37.91 6.08 3.05
N ALA A 47 37.52 7.33 2.78
CA ALA A 47 38.47 8.42 2.53
C ALA A 47 39.34 8.73 3.76
N GLU A 48 38.77 8.68 4.96
CA GLU A 48 39.50 8.89 6.21
C GLU A 48 40.47 7.74 6.52
N LYS A 49 40.11 6.47 6.24
CA LYS A 49 41.03 5.33 6.37
C LYS A 49 42.30 5.52 5.52
N LYS A 50 42.15 6.06 4.32
CA LYS A 50 43.28 6.31 3.42
C LYS A 50 44.21 7.46 3.87
N LYS A 51 43.70 8.35 4.70
CA LYS A 51 44.42 9.57 5.12
C LYS A 51 45.05 9.48 6.50
N GLU A 52 45.11 8.32 7.11
CA GLU A 52 45.67 8.12 8.46
C GLU A 52 45.14 9.11 9.52
N LYS A 53 43.91 9.58 9.38
CA LYS A 53 43.31 10.47 10.37
C LYS A 53 42.99 9.75 11.67
N SER A 54 42.88 10.53 12.76
CA SER A 54 42.75 9.98 14.11
C SER A 54 41.61 8.94 14.19
N VAL A 55 41.88 7.79 14.77
CA VAL A 55 40.97 6.65 14.98
C VAL A 55 39.68 7.09 15.69
N LEU A 56 39.73 8.16 16.45
CA LEU A 56 38.59 8.82 17.11
C LEU A 56 37.55 9.32 16.10
N LYS A 57 37.99 9.92 15.00
CA LYS A 57 37.10 10.41 13.95
C LYS A 57 36.42 9.25 13.22
N GLN A 58 37.14 8.17 12.98
CA GLN A 58 36.59 6.94 12.38
C GLN A 58 35.47 6.33 13.25
N ILE A 59 35.67 6.24 14.56
CA ILE A 59 34.64 5.73 15.48
C ILE A 59 33.41 6.64 15.48
N SER A 60 33.61 7.97 15.49
CA SER A 60 32.46 8.90 15.45
C SER A 60 31.66 8.73 14.14
N GLN A 61 32.34 8.58 13.00
CA GLN A 61 31.72 8.36 11.71
C GLN A 61 31.01 7.00 11.63
N GLN A 62 31.65 5.93 12.11
CA GLN A 62 31.02 4.60 12.21
C GLN A 62 29.80 4.61 13.10
N LYS A 63 29.86 5.29 14.25
CA LYS A 63 28.71 5.41 15.15
C LYS A 63 27.54 6.09 14.46
N ASN A 64 27.80 7.16 13.71
CA ASN A 64 26.76 7.84 12.94
C ASN A 64 26.16 6.90 11.88
N LEU A 65 26.98 6.15 11.16
CA LEU A 65 26.56 5.18 10.15
C LEU A 65 25.67 4.08 10.77
N ILE A 66 26.09 3.52 11.91
CA ILE A 66 25.30 2.53 12.68
C ILE A 66 23.94 3.10 13.09
N GLN A 67 23.91 4.34 13.56
CA GLN A 67 22.64 5.00 13.95
C GLN A 67 21.72 5.22 12.75
N LEU A 68 22.25 5.61 11.61
CA LEU A 68 21.48 5.79 10.36
C LEU A 68 20.92 4.45 9.88
N ARG A 69 21.72 3.38 9.90
CA ARG A 69 21.26 2.02 9.58
C ARG A 69 20.18 1.52 10.54
N GLN A 70 20.35 1.78 11.84
CA GLN A 70 19.33 1.40 12.83
C GLN A 70 18.00 2.12 12.56
N LYS A 71 18.04 3.40 12.14
CA LYS A 71 16.84 4.14 11.74
C LYS A 71 16.23 3.58 10.46
N LEU A 72 17.06 3.23 9.49
CA LEU A 72 16.60 2.56 8.27
C LEU A 72 15.85 1.27 8.61
N LEU A 73 16.43 0.40 9.44
CA LEU A 73 15.79 -0.83 9.90
C LEU A 73 14.45 -0.57 10.59
N ASN A 74 14.39 0.43 11.47
CA ASN A 74 13.13 0.79 12.14
C ASN A 74 12.07 1.29 11.14
N THR A 75 12.47 2.07 10.12
CA THR A 75 11.57 2.55 9.07
C THR A 75 11.07 1.38 8.22
N THR A 76 11.97 0.47 7.82
CA THR A 76 11.63 -0.73 7.05
C THR A 76 10.73 -1.68 7.83
N ALA A 77 10.94 -1.81 9.15
CA ALA A 77 10.04 -2.61 10.00
C ALA A 77 8.62 -2.03 10.01
N LYS A 78 8.46 -0.70 10.06
CA LYS A 78 7.16 -0.05 9.94
C LYS A 78 6.52 -0.28 8.57
N GLN A 79 7.28 -0.13 7.48
CA GLN A 79 6.81 -0.43 6.13
C GLN A 79 6.34 -1.88 6.01
N THR A 80 7.11 -2.84 6.53
CA THR A 80 6.73 -4.25 6.54
C THR A 80 5.42 -4.50 7.30
N ARG A 81 5.19 -3.77 8.40
CA ARG A 81 3.94 -3.85 9.16
C ARG A 81 2.77 -3.30 8.35
N LEU A 82 2.91 -2.12 7.76
CA LEU A 82 1.86 -1.52 6.90
C LEU A 82 1.50 -2.45 5.74
N LEU A 83 2.49 -3.04 5.07
CA LEU A 83 2.25 -4.03 4.02
C LEU A 83 1.52 -5.28 4.53
N SER A 84 1.84 -5.72 5.76
CA SER A 84 1.16 -6.85 6.38
C SER A 84 -0.30 -6.55 6.67
N ASP A 85 -0.59 -5.35 7.19
CA ASP A 85 -1.94 -4.88 7.48
C ASP A 85 -2.74 -4.73 6.18
N GLU A 86 -2.13 -4.17 5.12
CA GLU A 86 -2.76 -4.05 3.80
C GLU A 86 -3.08 -5.42 3.19
N ILE A 87 -2.13 -6.37 3.24
CA ILE A 87 -2.34 -7.76 2.80
C ILE A 87 -3.51 -8.39 3.55
N TYR A 88 -3.57 -8.22 4.87
CA TYR A 88 -4.64 -8.76 5.70
C TYR A 88 -6.01 -8.15 5.34
N LEU A 89 -6.09 -6.83 5.23
CA LEU A 89 -7.34 -6.14 4.87
C LEU A 89 -7.82 -6.53 3.46
N THR A 90 -6.90 -6.59 2.50
CA THR A 90 -7.22 -7.03 1.13
C THR A 90 -7.73 -8.48 1.12
N GLN A 91 -7.13 -9.37 1.92
CA GLN A 91 -7.60 -10.76 2.05
C GLN A 91 -8.99 -10.84 2.67
N LEU A 92 -9.30 -10.00 3.67
CA LEU A 92 -10.66 -9.93 4.25
C LEU A 92 -11.68 -9.44 3.20
N GLU A 93 -11.33 -8.41 2.43
CA GLU A 93 -12.17 -7.89 1.34
C GLU A 93 -12.44 -8.97 0.29
N MET A 94 -11.41 -9.68 -0.16
CA MET A 94 -11.55 -10.80 -1.11
C MET A 94 -12.45 -11.90 -0.56
N ASN A 95 -12.28 -12.28 0.70
CA ASN A 95 -13.10 -13.30 1.34
C ASN A 95 -14.57 -12.86 1.44
N LYS A 96 -14.83 -11.58 1.71
CA LYS A 96 -16.18 -11.01 1.69
C LYS A 96 -16.77 -11.04 0.29
N LEU A 97 -16.05 -10.52 -0.71
CA LEU A 97 -16.49 -10.52 -2.11
C LEU A 97 -16.78 -11.92 -2.63
N ASN A 98 -15.94 -12.91 -2.30
CA ASN A 98 -16.16 -14.30 -2.69
C ASN A 98 -17.45 -14.89 -2.10
N ARG A 99 -17.73 -14.62 -0.81
CA ARG A 99 -18.98 -15.06 -0.18
C ARG A 99 -20.21 -14.42 -0.82
N GLU A 100 -20.15 -13.11 -1.03
CA GLU A 100 -21.25 -12.36 -1.67
C GLU A 100 -21.47 -12.82 -3.11
N LEU A 101 -20.40 -13.02 -3.89
CA LEU A 101 -20.47 -13.53 -5.25
C LEU A 101 -21.06 -14.95 -5.30
N LYS A 102 -20.70 -15.80 -4.36
CA LYS A 102 -21.26 -17.17 -4.30
C LYS A 102 -22.77 -17.12 -4.15
N VAL A 103 -23.26 -16.41 -3.14
CA VAL A 103 -24.72 -16.27 -2.89
C VAL A 103 -25.42 -15.65 -4.10
N LEU A 104 -24.87 -14.55 -4.62
CA LEU A 104 -25.47 -13.83 -5.73
C LEU A 104 -25.51 -14.67 -7.02
N LYS A 105 -24.49 -15.46 -7.30
CA LYS A 105 -24.45 -16.39 -8.44
C LYS A 105 -25.44 -17.52 -8.28
N GLU A 106 -25.54 -18.12 -7.09
CA GLU A 106 -26.52 -19.18 -6.81
C GLU A 106 -27.97 -18.69 -7.00
N ASP A 107 -28.28 -17.48 -6.53
CA ASP A 107 -29.60 -16.89 -6.70
C ASP A 107 -29.88 -16.50 -8.16
N TYR A 108 -28.87 -15.96 -8.86
CA TYR A 108 -28.96 -15.66 -10.29
C TYR A 108 -29.18 -16.95 -11.11
N GLU A 109 -28.45 -18.03 -10.80
CA GLU A 109 -28.61 -19.34 -11.46
C GLU A 109 -30.04 -19.85 -11.31
N LYS A 110 -30.56 -19.89 -10.06
CA LYS A 110 -31.95 -20.31 -9.79
C LYS A 110 -32.95 -19.50 -10.60
N MET A 111 -32.71 -18.18 -10.67
CA MET A 111 -33.56 -17.27 -11.43
C MET A 111 -33.47 -17.50 -12.94
N ILE A 112 -32.28 -17.76 -13.50
CA ILE A 112 -32.08 -18.09 -14.90
C ILE A 112 -32.77 -19.43 -15.25
N VAL A 113 -32.60 -20.46 -14.43
CA VAL A 113 -33.25 -21.77 -14.63
C VAL A 113 -34.78 -21.63 -14.66
N LYS A 114 -35.34 -20.87 -13.71
CA LYS A 114 -36.80 -20.59 -13.70
C LYS A 114 -37.23 -19.86 -14.97
N SER A 115 -36.45 -18.84 -15.38
CA SER A 115 -36.73 -18.09 -16.61
C SER A 115 -36.61 -18.93 -17.87
N TYR A 116 -35.67 -19.86 -17.92
CA TYR A 116 -35.51 -20.78 -19.05
C TYR A 116 -36.70 -21.69 -19.21
N LYS A 117 -37.20 -22.26 -18.09
CA LYS A 117 -38.41 -23.11 -18.09
C LYS A 117 -39.66 -22.34 -18.55
N SER A 118 -39.72 -21.01 -18.34
CA SER A 118 -40.85 -20.17 -18.79
C SER A 118 -40.52 -19.35 -20.07
N ARG A 119 -39.53 -19.80 -20.86
CA ARG A 119 -39.03 -19.05 -22.03
C ARG A 119 -40.02 -19.03 -23.20
N ASN A 120 -40.93 -19.98 -23.30
CA ASN A 120 -41.88 -20.09 -24.40
C ASN A 120 -42.71 -18.78 -24.45
N GLU A 121 -42.71 -18.11 -25.61
CA GLU A 121 -43.53 -16.92 -25.85
C GLU A 121 -45.02 -17.20 -25.61
N GLN A 122 -45.49 -18.37 -26.01
CA GLN A 122 -46.85 -18.81 -25.75
C GLN A 122 -47.14 -18.82 -24.24
N SER A 123 -46.23 -19.30 -23.41
CA SER A 123 -46.42 -19.31 -21.93
C SER A 123 -46.51 -17.90 -21.37
N ARG A 124 -45.75 -16.93 -21.92
CA ARG A 124 -45.80 -15.54 -21.46
C ARG A 124 -47.13 -14.87 -21.86
N ILE A 125 -47.54 -15.10 -23.12
CA ILE A 125 -48.81 -14.59 -23.62
C ILE A 125 -49.95 -15.22 -22.83
N MET A 126 -49.93 -16.54 -22.62
CA MET A 126 -50.94 -17.26 -21.79
C MET A 126 -50.98 -16.76 -20.35
N PHE A 127 -49.82 -16.45 -19.76
CA PHE A 127 -49.77 -15.88 -18.40
C PHE A 127 -50.46 -14.51 -18.33
N VAL A 128 -50.39 -13.66 -19.35
CA VAL A 128 -51.07 -12.40 -19.40
C VAL A 128 -52.56 -12.58 -19.71
N LEU A 129 -52.86 -13.44 -20.69
CA LEU A 129 -54.25 -13.65 -21.15
C LEU A 129 -55.12 -14.44 -20.15
N SER A 130 -54.50 -15.24 -19.26
CA SER A 130 -55.18 -15.92 -18.17
C SER A 130 -55.57 -15.02 -16.99
N ALA A 131 -55.43 -13.73 -17.13
CA ALA A 131 -55.88 -12.73 -16.12
C ALA A 131 -57.40 -12.63 -16.11
N GLU A 132 -57.98 -12.57 -14.92
CA GLU A 132 -59.43 -12.45 -14.71
C GLU A 132 -59.98 -11.09 -15.16
N ASN A 133 -59.16 -10.05 -15.14
CA ASN A 133 -59.54 -8.70 -15.54
C ASN A 133 -58.29 -7.92 -16.08
N PHE A 134 -58.58 -6.76 -16.71
CA PHE A 134 -57.59 -5.89 -17.31
C PHE A 134 -56.53 -5.42 -16.31
N LEU A 135 -56.95 -5.07 -15.09
CA LEU A 135 -56.03 -4.61 -14.05
C LEU A 135 -55.01 -5.68 -13.68
N GLN A 136 -55.45 -6.93 -13.58
CA GLN A 136 -54.59 -8.07 -13.31
C GLN A 136 -53.62 -8.33 -14.48
N ALA A 137 -54.11 -8.28 -15.71
CA ALA A 137 -53.24 -8.36 -16.89
C ALA A 137 -52.14 -7.29 -16.91
N TYR A 138 -52.49 -6.04 -16.63
CA TYR A 138 -51.55 -4.96 -16.50
C TYR A 138 -50.52 -5.18 -15.40
N LYS A 139 -50.90 -5.62 -14.21
CA LYS A 139 -50.00 -5.98 -13.12
C LYS A 139 -49.04 -7.08 -13.51
N ARG A 140 -49.47 -8.11 -14.23
CA ARG A 140 -48.63 -9.23 -14.73
C ARG A 140 -47.57 -8.71 -15.71
N ILE A 141 -47.93 -7.80 -16.62
CA ILE A 141 -46.98 -7.16 -17.54
C ILE A 141 -45.91 -6.36 -16.76
N GLN A 142 -46.36 -5.55 -15.79
CA GLN A 142 -45.40 -4.78 -14.96
C GLN A 142 -44.48 -5.67 -14.16
N TYR A 143 -44.99 -6.77 -13.60
CA TYR A 143 -44.17 -7.76 -12.93
C TYR A 143 -43.10 -8.36 -13.85
N MET A 144 -43.47 -8.72 -15.09
CA MET A 144 -42.51 -9.25 -16.07
C MET A 144 -41.41 -8.25 -16.42
N LYS A 145 -41.75 -6.97 -16.57
CA LYS A 145 -40.78 -5.88 -16.80
C LYS A 145 -39.84 -5.71 -15.62
N GLN A 146 -40.39 -5.64 -14.41
CA GLN A 146 -39.58 -5.52 -13.18
C GLN A 146 -38.65 -6.73 -13.01
N TYR A 147 -39.14 -7.93 -13.25
CA TYR A 147 -38.34 -9.14 -13.18
C TYR A 147 -37.18 -9.15 -14.19
N ALA A 148 -37.44 -8.71 -15.43
CA ALA A 148 -36.39 -8.58 -16.45
C ALA A 148 -35.35 -7.51 -16.05
N GLY A 149 -35.78 -6.37 -15.53
CA GLY A 149 -34.91 -5.31 -15.01
C GLY A 149 -34.05 -5.81 -13.84
N PHE A 150 -34.66 -6.51 -12.88
CA PHE A 150 -33.93 -7.10 -11.75
C PHE A 150 -32.85 -8.09 -12.18
N ARG A 151 -33.16 -8.95 -13.15
CA ARG A 151 -32.16 -9.90 -13.73
C ARG A 151 -30.96 -9.16 -14.34
N LYS A 152 -31.20 -8.11 -15.10
CA LYS A 152 -30.15 -7.29 -15.70
C LYS A 152 -29.26 -6.69 -14.60
N MET A 153 -29.88 -6.08 -13.61
CA MET A 153 -29.20 -5.46 -12.47
C MET A 153 -28.34 -6.48 -11.70
N GLN A 154 -28.85 -7.66 -11.40
CA GLN A 154 -28.06 -8.72 -10.76
C GLN A 154 -26.87 -9.19 -11.60
N GLY A 155 -27.06 -9.32 -12.92
CA GLY A 155 -25.96 -9.67 -13.83
C GLY A 155 -24.86 -8.62 -13.85
N GLU A 156 -25.24 -7.34 -13.83
CA GLU A 156 -24.30 -6.21 -13.74
C GLU A 156 -23.59 -6.20 -12.39
N GLU A 157 -24.30 -6.45 -11.29
CA GLU A 157 -23.70 -6.54 -9.95
C GLU A 157 -22.69 -7.69 -9.83
N ILE A 158 -23.02 -8.87 -10.39
CA ILE A 158 -22.06 -9.99 -10.44
C ILE A 158 -20.79 -9.58 -11.18
N LYS A 159 -20.94 -8.95 -12.34
CA LYS A 159 -19.79 -8.50 -13.14
C LYS A 159 -18.94 -7.46 -12.40
N GLU A 160 -19.60 -6.50 -11.74
CA GLU A 160 -18.90 -5.49 -10.94
C GLU A 160 -18.10 -6.12 -9.79
N LYS A 161 -18.75 -7.02 -9.02
CA LYS A 161 -18.06 -7.71 -7.91
C LYS A 161 -16.92 -8.61 -8.40
N GLN A 162 -17.06 -9.26 -9.56
CA GLN A 162 -15.97 -10.02 -10.17
C GLN A 162 -14.79 -9.13 -10.53
N ASN A 163 -15.05 -7.97 -11.13
CA ASN A 163 -13.99 -7.02 -11.46
C ASN A 163 -13.28 -6.52 -10.19
N LYS A 164 -14.03 -6.21 -9.14
CA LYS A 164 -13.45 -5.84 -7.83
C LYS A 164 -12.57 -6.95 -7.28
N LEU A 165 -12.99 -8.20 -7.39
CA LEU A 165 -12.20 -9.34 -6.95
C LEU A 165 -10.88 -9.46 -7.73
N VAL A 166 -10.91 -9.34 -9.05
CA VAL A 166 -9.69 -9.38 -9.90
C VAL A 166 -8.72 -8.25 -9.52
N VAL A 167 -9.24 -7.05 -9.27
CA VAL A 167 -8.42 -5.92 -8.82
C VAL A 167 -7.80 -6.19 -7.44
N ALA A 168 -8.57 -6.72 -6.50
CA ALA A 168 -8.09 -7.08 -5.18
C ALA A 168 -7.04 -8.21 -5.21
N GLU A 169 -7.22 -9.22 -6.07
CA GLU A 169 -6.24 -10.29 -6.29
C GLU A 169 -4.90 -9.75 -6.82
N LYS A 170 -4.97 -8.84 -7.80
CA LYS A 170 -3.78 -8.20 -8.34
C LYS A 170 -3.06 -7.39 -7.26
N ARG A 171 -3.79 -6.54 -6.52
CA ARG A 171 -3.25 -5.76 -5.41
C ARG A 171 -2.60 -6.66 -4.35
N LEU A 172 -3.25 -7.73 -3.96
CA LEU A 172 -2.72 -8.70 -3.00
C LEU A 172 -1.40 -9.31 -3.47
N SER A 173 -1.33 -9.70 -4.76
CA SER A 173 -0.11 -10.27 -5.36
C SER A 173 1.04 -9.25 -5.37
N GLU A 174 0.75 -8.00 -5.73
CA GLU A 174 1.73 -6.91 -5.76
C GLU A 174 2.26 -6.60 -4.34
N SER A 175 1.37 -6.44 -3.36
CA SER A 175 1.77 -6.17 -1.96
C SER A 175 2.57 -7.32 -1.34
N LYS A 176 2.27 -8.58 -1.69
CA LYS A 176 3.07 -9.73 -1.25
C LYS A 176 4.48 -9.71 -1.82
N LYS A 177 4.62 -9.47 -3.14
CA LYS A 177 5.94 -9.36 -3.79
C LYS A 177 6.76 -8.22 -3.20
N GLU A 178 6.14 -7.07 -3.01
CA GLU A 178 6.80 -5.92 -2.39
C GLU A 178 7.29 -6.25 -0.98
N LYS A 179 6.46 -6.91 -0.16
CA LYS A 179 6.85 -7.35 1.18
C LYS A 179 8.04 -8.29 1.16
N GLU A 180 8.09 -9.24 0.22
CA GLU A 180 9.25 -10.15 0.07
C GLU A 180 10.53 -9.39 -0.25
N VAL A 181 10.49 -8.43 -1.16
CA VAL A 181 11.62 -7.56 -1.50
C VAL A 181 12.10 -6.77 -0.29
N VAL A 182 11.18 -6.16 0.44
CA VAL A 182 11.47 -5.40 1.66
C VAL A 182 12.10 -6.28 2.74
N LEU A 183 11.61 -7.49 2.92
CA LEU A 183 12.18 -8.46 3.88
C LEU A 183 13.60 -8.88 3.50
N ALA A 184 13.83 -9.21 2.23
CA ALA A 184 15.16 -9.58 1.74
C ALA A 184 16.18 -8.45 1.92
N GLN A 185 15.76 -7.20 1.66
CA GLN A 185 16.60 -6.03 1.88
C GLN A 185 16.86 -5.79 3.37
N THR A 186 15.86 -5.98 4.22
CA THR A 186 15.98 -5.84 5.67
C THR A 186 17.03 -6.80 6.23
N GLU A 187 17.07 -8.03 5.73
CA GLU A 187 18.05 -9.02 6.17
C GLU A 187 19.48 -8.62 5.79
N LYS A 188 19.68 -8.13 4.56
CA LYS A 188 20.98 -7.59 4.13
C LYS A 188 21.44 -6.42 5.01
N GLU A 189 20.54 -5.48 5.28
CA GLU A 189 20.83 -4.32 6.14
C GLU A 189 21.18 -4.74 7.58
N LYS A 190 20.55 -5.79 8.12
CA LYS A 190 20.88 -6.33 9.44
C LYS A 190 22.29 -6.89 9.46
N GLN A 191 22.66 -7.68 8.44
CA GLN A 191 24.00 -8.26 8.33
C GLN A 191 25.09 -7.18 8.22
N GLU A 192 24.82 -6.15 7.42
CA GLU A 192 25.72 -5.01 7.30
C GLU A 192 25.85 -4.22 8.61
N LEU A 193 24.73 -4.01 9.31
CA LEU A 193 24.71 -3.35 10.62
C LEU A 193 25.56 -4.14 11.64
N GLU A 194 25.44 -5.46 11.64
CA GLU A 194 26.20 -6.29 12.56
C GLU A 194 27.72 -6.22 12.27
N LYS A 195 28.11 -6.28 10.99
CA LYS A 195 29.53 -6.10 10.60
C LYS A 195 30.05 -4.72 11.03
N GLU A 196 29.26 -3.67 10.86
CA GLU A 196 29.66 -2.32 11.26
C GLU A 196 29.79 -2.18 12.77
N LYS A 197 28.90 -2.84 13.54
CA LYS A 197 29.01 -2.88 15.01
C LYS A 197 30.28 -3.60 15.47
N GLN A 198 30.59 -4.73 14.85
CA GLN A 198 31.83 -5.49 15.16
C GLN A 198 33.06 -4.67 14.82
N GLU A 199 33.10 -4.00 13.68
CA GLU A 199 34.22 -3.14 13.31
C GLU A 199 34.34 -1.92 14.26
N GLN A 200 33.22 -1.31 14.66
CA GLN A 200 33.20 -0.25 15.65
C GLN A 200 33.75 -0.74 17.00
N GLU A 201 33.33 -1.92 17.43
CA GLU A 201 33.80 -2.51 18.69
C GLU A 201 35.32 -2.78 18.66
N ARG A 202 35.82 -3.29 17.52
CA ARG A 202 37.26 -3.49 17.28
C ARG A 202 38.02 -2.17 17.40
N LEU A 203 37.55 -1.12 16.72
CA LEU A 203 38.18 0.19 16.78
C LEU A 203 38.08 0.82 18.19
N ALA A 204 36.95 0.65 18.88
CA ALA A 204 36.78 1.16 20.25
C ALA A 204 37.74 0.50 21.26
N LYS A 205 38.01 -0.80 21.12
CA LYS A 205 38.99 -1.52 21.95
C LYS A 205 40.42 -0.99 21.77
N LEU A 206 40.76 -0.47 20.58
CA LEU A 206 42.06 0.13 20.32
C LEU A 206 42.27 1.48 21.02
N ILE A 207 41.22 2.13 21.46
CA ILE A 207 41.26 3.54 21.91
C ILE A 207 40.89 3.71 23.37
N GLN A 208 40.78 2.67 24.16
CA GLN A 208 40.41 2.79 25.60
C GLN A 208 41.19 3.85 26.41
N LYS A 209 42.23 4.46 25.87
CA LYS A 209 43.08 5.47 26.55
C LYS A 209 42.60 6.93 26.42
N ASP A 210 41.66 7.30 25.50
CA ASP A 210 41.33 8.72 25.26
C ASP A 210 39.83 9.08 25.37
N LYS A 211 39.18 8.58 26.40
CA LYS A 211 37.73 8.74 26.65
C LYS A 211 37.17 10.18 26.63
N LYS A 212 37.94 11.18 27.01
CA LYS A 212 37.42 12.57 27.19
C LYS A 212 37.11 13.29 25.88
N LYS A 213 37.92 13.16 24.86
CA LYS A 213 37.68 13.80 23.54
C LYS A 213 36.54 13.15 22.78
N LEU A 214 36.41 11.83 22.91
CA LEU A 214 35.34 11.05 22.27
C LEU A 214 33.93 11.51 22.69
N THR A 215 33.75 11.85 23.96
CA THR A 215 32.43 12.17 24.53
C THR A 215 31.81 13.43 23.90
N ALA A 216 32.62 14.45 23.60
CA ALA A 216 32.12 15.70 23.02
C ALA A 216 31.62 15.55 21.58
N GLU A 217 32.34 14.83 20.72
CA GLU A 217 31.96 14.57 19.34
C GLU A 217 30.76 13.63 19.23
N ILE A 218 30.69 12.61 20.06
CA ILE A 218 29.57 11.70 20.18
C ILE A 218 28.28 12.45 20.55
N SER A 219 28.37 13.38 21.51
CA SER A 219 27.23 14.19 21.92
C SER A 219 26.65 15.04 20.76
N LYS A 220 27.50 15.63 19.94
CA LYS A 220 27.07 16.41 18.76
C LYS A 220 26.31 15.54 17.76
N LYS A 221 26.83 14.36 17.43
CA LYS A 221 26.20 13.43 16.47
C LYS A 221 24.90 12.81 17.02
N GLN A 222 24.81 12.62 18.34
CA GLN A 222 23.57 12.19 18.98
C GLN A 222 22.46 13.25 18.85
N LYS A 223 22.81 14.54 18.88
CA LYS A 223 21.86 15.63 18.69
C LYS A 223 21.31 15.63 17.25
N GLU A 224 22.19 15.56 16.28
CA GLU A 224 21.77 15.43 14.86
C GLU A 224 20.85 14.23 14.63
N ALA A 225 21.14 13.10 15.31
CA ALA A 225 20.32 11.90 15.25
C ALA A 225 18.90 12.10 15.82
N LYS A 226 18.77 12.80 16.95
CA LYS A 226 17.46 13.13 17.54
C LYS A 226 16.63 14.06 16.66
N ASP A 227 17.27 15.02 15.98
CA ASP A 227 16.56 15.94 15.08
C ASP A 227 15.95 15.20 13.88
N ILE A 228 16.66 14.19 13.34
CA ILE A 228 16.11 13.34 12.28
C ILE A 228 14.95 12.48 12.80
N ASP A 229 15.05 11.91 14.02
CA ASP A 229 13.95 11.15 14.65
C ASP A 229 12.70 12.00 14.89
N ALA A 230 12.89 13.25 15.30
CA ALA A 230 11.77 14.18 15.47
C ALA A 230 11.05 14.45 14.14
N LYS A 231 11.80 14.53 13.03
CA LYS A 231 11.21 14.67 11.69
C LYS A 231 10.44 13.42 11.26
N ILE A 232 11.00 12.23 11.48
CA ILE A 232 10.31 10.96 11.18
C ILE A 232 9.02 10.82 11.99
N LYS A 233 9.06 11.14 13.29
CA LYS A 233 7.86 11.09 14.16
C LYS A 233 6.76 12.07 13.75
N ARG A 234 7.09 13.16 13.07
CA ARG A 234 6.10 14.13 12.57
C ARG A 234 5.45 13.69 11.27
N LEU A 235 6.05 12.73 10.57
CA LEU A 235 5.56 12.20 9.29
C LEU A 235 4.76 10.90 9.46
N ILE A 236 4.68 10.40 10.69
CA ILE A 236 3.90 9.23 11.13
C ILE A 236 2.76 9.68 12.01
#